data_aff3bcc4e53cee9f88c37d2a402bef55
#
_entry.id   aff3bcc4e53cee9f88c37d2a402bef55
#
_cell.length_a   1.000
_cell.length_b   1.000
_cell.length_c   1.000
_cell.angle_alpha   90.00
_cell.angle_beta   90.00
_cell.angle_gamma   90.00
#
_symmetry.space_group_name_H-M   'P 1'
#
loop_
_entity.id
_entity.type
_entity.pdbx_description
1 polymer ?
#
loop_
_entity_poly.entity_id
_entity_poly.type
_entity_poly.pdbx_seq_one_letter_code
_entity_poly.pdbx_strand_id
1 'polypeptide(L)'
;TMHLNWLPKERQLITLCLKPKQLPQEEADFIATKFDNTIICKNENELLDLFLKFIEDADILSGWNSEGFDIPYVVNRTIQVLGKSETARFCLWEKFPRKRQYVKFGNEQETYDLIGRVHLDYLELYRKYTYHEMHSYRLDAIGEHEIGEKKIPYEGTLDQLYNSDFEKFIAYNRQDTALLAKLDEKLKFIDLANELAHANTVLLPTTMGAVAVTEQAI
;
A
#
# COMPACT_ATOMS: atom_id res chain seq x y z
N THR A 1 15.68 -5.97 0.74
CA THR A 1 15.18 -6.65 1.92
C THR A 1 13.70 -6.34 2.07
N MET A 2 12.89 -7.33 2.11
CA MET A 2 11.44 -7.24 2.19
C MET A 2 11.00 -7.54 3.60
N HIS A 3 10.02 -6.78 4.06
CA HIS A 3 9.31 -7.09 5.28
C HIS A 3 7.86 -7.35 4.91
N LEU A 4 7.43 -8.56 5.20
CA LEU A 4 6.06 -8.95 5.12
C LEU A 4 5.52 -9.02 6.54
N ASN A 5 4.60 -8.14 6.85
CA ASN A 5 3.89 -8.17 8.12
C ASN A 5 2.53 -8.79 7.89
N TRP A 6 2.29 -9.89 8.57
CA TRP A 6 0.99 -10.52 8.60
C TRP A 6 0.30 -10.24 9.94
N LEU A 7 -0.88 -9.64 9.93
CA LEU A 7 -1.79 -9.65 11.07
C LEU A 7 -2.82 -10.78 10.85
N PRO A 8 -2.86 -11.77 11.76
CA PRO A 8 -3.88 -12.81 11.65
C PRO A 8 -5.22 -12.17 12.01
N LYS A 9 -6.08 -12.09 11.12
CA LYS A 9 -7.53 -12.15 11.27
C LYS A 9 -8.38 -11.44 10.22
N GLU A 10 -7.89 -10.56 9.36
CA GLU A 10 -8.75 -9.99 8.31
C GLU A 10 -8.04 -8.96 7.41
N ARG A 11 -6.88 -8.43 7.82
CA ARG A 11 -6.11 -7.44 7.04
C ARG A 11 -4.64 -7.82 7.01
N GLN A 12 -4.11 -8.01 5.83
CA GLN A 12 -2.68 -8.25 5.63
C GLN A 12 -1.96 -6.91 5.44
N LEU A 13 -0.94 -6.67 6.25
CA LEU A 13 -0.07 -5.51 6.09
C LEU A 13 1.19 -5.93 5.33
N ILE A 14 1.41 -5.31 4.18
CA ILE A 14 2.56 -5.60 3.34
C ILE A 14 3.42 -4.35 3.23
N THR A 15 4.67 -4.46 3.64
CA THR A 15 5.68 -3.43 3.43
C THR A 15 6.78 -4.01 2.56
N LEU A 16 7.09 -3.34 1.46
CA LEU A 16 8.12 -3.75 0.52
C LEU A 16 9.34 -2.84 0.62
N CYS A 17 10.52 -3.43 0.76
CA CYS A 17 11.78 -2.73 0.55
C CYS A 17 12.53 -3.37 -0.61
N LEU A 18 12.57 -2.69 -1.74
CA LEU A 18 13.15 -3.20 -2.98
C LEU A 18 14.66 -2.95 -3.11
N LYS A 19 15.30 -2.43 -2.06
CA LYS A 19 16.75 -2.25 -2.03
C LYS A 19 17.42 -3.50 -1.47
N PRO A 20 18.13 -4.29 -2.28
CA PRO A 20 18.79 -5.49 -1.79
C PRO A 20 19.93 -5.12 -0.84
N LYS A 21 19.97 -5.76 0.32
CA LYS A 21 21.09 -5.74 1.24
C LYS A 21 21.54 -7.18 1.44
N GLN A 22 22.82 -7.44 1.23
CA GLN A 22 23.41 -8.70 1.63
C GLN A 22 23.63 -8.66 3.14
N LEU A 23 22.82 -9.40 3.88
CA LEU A 23 22.94 -9.56 5.31
C LEU A 23 23.68 -10.86 5.60
N PRO A 24 24.59 -10.88 6.59
CA PRO A 24 25.06 -12.13 7.17
C PRO A 24 23.87 -12.97 7.66
N GLN A 25 23.97 -14.30 7.56
CA GLN A 25 22.86 -15.18 7.94
C GLN A 25 22.42 -14.98 9.40
N GLU A 26 23.38 -14.78 10.31
CA GLU A 26 23.11 -14.52 11.72
C GLU A 26 22.28 -13.25 11.96
N GLU A 27 22.55 -12.17 11.21
CA GLU A 27 21.78 -10.92 11.29
C GLU A 27 20.39 -11.10 10.69
N ALA A 28 20.26 -11.84 9.61
CA ALA A 28 18.96 -12.17 9.00
C ALA A 28 18.10 -13.00 9.97
N ASP A 29 18.67 -14.00 10.61
CA ASP A 29 17.99 -14.87 11.58
C ASP A 29 17.59 -14.08 12.83
N PHE A 30 18.44 -13.18 13.32
CA PHE A 30 18.15 -12.29 14.42
C PHE A 30 16.95 -11.38 14.12
N ILE A 31 16.93 -10.76 12.93
CA ILE A 31 15.83 -9.90 12.50
C ILE A 31 14.53 -10.69 12.37
N ALA A 32 14.57 -11.87 11.75
CA ALA A 32 13.40 -12.73 11.61
C ALA A 32 12.85 -13.19 12.96
N THR A 33 13.71 -13.38 13.96
CA THR A 33 13.31 -13.73 15.32
C THR A 33 12.72 -12.54 16.08
N LYS A 34 13.29 -11.34 15.88
CA LYS A 34 12.88 -10.13 16.59
C LYS A 34 11.58 -9.53 16.05
N PHE A 35 11.36 -9.64 14.77
CA PHE A 35 10.17 -9.09 14.11
C PHE A 35 9.29 -10.24 13.60
N ASP A 36 8.27 -10.57 14.37
CA ASP A 36 7.27 -11.56 13.97
C ASP A 36 6.72 -11.25 12.58
N ASN A 37 6.55 -12.30 11.76
CA ASN A 37 6.02 -12.19 10.40
C ASN A 37 6.86 -11.33 9.44
N THR A 38 8.15 -11.20 9.68
CA THR A 38 9.09 -10.54 8.76
C THR A 38 9.83 -11.59 7.95
N ILE A 39 9.73 -11.51 6.64
CA ILE A 39 10.42 -12.41 5.71
C ILE A 39 11.54 -11.65 5.02
N ILE A 40 12.75 -12.18 5.11
CA ILE A 40 13.92 -11.63 4.42
C ILE A 40 14.14 -12.43 3.16
N CYS A 41 13.93 -11.80 2.00
CA CYS A 41 14.13 -12.42 0.70
C CYS A 41 15.59 -12.28 0.26
N LYS A 42 16.11 -13.31 -0.42
CA LYS A 42 17.50 -13.35 -0.92
C LYS A 42 17.74 -12.35 -2.05
N ASN A 43 16.73 -12.12 -2.85
CA ASN A 43 16.78 -11.22 -4.00
C ASN A 43 15.40 -10.61 -4.30
N GLU A 44 15.37 -9.69 -5.25
CA GLU A 44 14.16 -8.99 -5.64
C GLU A 44 13.13 -9.88 -6.36
N ASN A 45 13.57 -10.93 -7.06
CA ASN A 45 12.67 -11.89 -7.72
C ASN A 45 11.82 -12.63 -6.69
N GLU A 46 12.47 -13.18 -5.66
CA GLU A 46 11.80 -13.86 -4.55
C GLU A 46 10.83 -12.91 -3.82
N LEU A 47 11.25 -11.68 -3.63
CA LEU A 47 10.49 -10.62 -3.01
C LEU A 47 9.18 -10.31 -3.76
N LEU A 48 9.29 -10.06 -5.05
CA LEU A 48 8.13 -9.73 -5.89
C LEU A 48 7.20 -10.95 -6.08
N ASP A 49 7.77 -12.15 -6.26
CA ASP A 49 6.97 -13.38 -6.34
C ASP A 49 6.18 -13.62 -5.06
N LEU A 50 6.81 -13.43 -3.91
CA LEU A 50 6.17 -13.57 -2.62
C LEU A 50 5.08 -12.52 -2.40
N PHE A 51 5.35 -11.26 -2.78
CA PHE A 51 4.34 -10.21 -2.73
C PHE A 51 3.11 -10.57 -3.57
N LEU A 52 3.31 -11.03 -4.81
CA LEU A 52 2.22 -11.43 -5.68
C LEU A 52 1.41 -12.60 -5.11
N LYS A 53 2.05 -13.54 -4.40
CA LYS A 53 1.35 -14.61 -3.68
C LYS A 53 0.49 -14.07 -2.53
N PHE A 54 1.00 -13.09 -1.79
CA PHE A 54 0.26 -12.53 -0.66
C PHE A 54 -0.96 -11.70 -1.05
N ILE A 55 -0.94 -11.09 -2.23
CA ILE A 55 -2.11 -10.36 -2.72
C ILE A 55 -3.09 -11.24 -3.51
N GLU A 56 -2.78 -12.52 -3.73
CA GLU A 56 -3.57 -13.39 -4.60
C GLU A 56 -5.04 -13.46 -4.17
N ASP A 57 -5.28 -13.61 -2.87
CA ASP A 57 -6.62 -13.70 -2.28
C ASP A 57 -7.22 -12.34 -1.86
N ALA A 58 -6.52 -11.23 -2.13
CA ALA A 58 -7.00 -9.92 -1.73
C ALA A 58 -8.00 -9.36 -2.74
N ASP A 59 -9.19 -8.98 -2.29
CA ASP A 59 -10.19 -8.29 -3.09
C ASP A 59 -9.90 -6.80 -3.21
N ILE A 60 -9.41 -6.20 -2.12
CA ILE A 60 -9.11 -4.77 -2.01
C ILE A 60 -7.63 -4.58 -1.64
N LEU A 61 -6.94 -3.75 -2.41
CA LEU A 61 -5.63 -3.23 -2.06
C LEU A 61 -5.76 -1.76 -1.65
N SER A 62 -5.11 -1.38 -0.57
CA SER A 62 -5.09 0.00 -0.11
C SER A 62 -3.70 0.40 0.37
N GLY A 63 -3.40 1.68 0.30
CA GLY A 63 -2.16 2.26 0.75
C GLY A 63 -2.28 3.78 0.82
N TRP A 64 -1.31 4.45 1.45
CA TRP A 64 -1.29 5.90 1.54
C TRP A 64 -0.58 6.51 0.35
N ASN A 65 -1.30 7.24 -0.51
CA ASN A 65 -0.81 7.75 -1.81
C ASN A 65 -0.33 6.63 -2.76
N SER A 66 -0.91 5.47 -2.61
CA SER A 66 -0.49 4.25 -3.32
C SER A 66 -0.84 4.29 -4.81
N GLU A 67 -1.86 5.04 -5.21
CA GLU A 67 -2.18 5.27 -6.63
C GLU A 67 -1.08 6.04 -7.35
N GLY A 68 -0.49 7.02 -6.67
CA GLY A 68 0.56 7.86 -7.25
C GLY A 68 1.97 7.27 -7.15
N PHE A 69 2.21 6.29 -6.29
CA PHE A 69 3.55 5.78 -6.05
C PHE A 69 3.64 4.25 -6.02
N ASP A 70 3.00 3.59 -5.06
CA ASP A 70 3.26 2.16 -4.81
C ASP A 70 2.81 1.27 -5.97
N ILE A 71 1.59 1.46 -6.48
CA ILE A 71 1.05 0.65 -7.56
C ILE A 71 1.88 0.78 -8.85
N PRO A 72 2.12 1.98 -9.40
CA PRO A 72 2.94 2.10 -10.60
C PRO A 72 4.36 1.59 -10.39
N TYR A 73 4.94 1.81 -9.21
CA TYR A 73 6.29 1.36 -8.90
C TYR A 73 6.38 -0.17 -8.90
N VAL A 74 5.53 -0.86 -8.16
CA VAL A 74 5.59 -2.32 -8.02
C VAL A 74 5.22 -3.02 -9.34
N VAL A 75 4.23 -2.53 -10.09
CA VAL A 75 3.89 -3.08 -11.41
C VAL A 75 5.07 -2.94 -12.37
N ASN A 76 5.69 -1.76 -12.46
CA ASN A 76 6.85 -1.54 -13.32
C ASN A 76 8.06 -2.39 -12.90
N ARG A 77 8.32 -2.56 -11.60
CA ARG A 77 9.39 -3.44 -11.12
C ARG A 77 9.11 -4.90 -11.45
N THR A 78 7.87 -5.35 -11.30
CA THR A 78 7.48 -6.71 -11.71
C THR A 78 7.74 -6.95 -13.20
N ILE A 79 7.40 -5.99 -14.08
CA ILE A 79 7.71 -6.08 -15.52
C ILE A 79 9.22 -6.25 -15.74
N GLN A 80 10.04 -5.48 -15.04
CA GLN A 80 11.49 -5.47 -15.23
C GLN A 80 12.18 -6.73 -14.68
N VAL A 81 11.71 -7.24 -13.57
CA VAL A 81 12.39 -8.30 -12.80
C VAL A 81 11.82 -9.68 -13.11
N LEU A 82 10.51 -9.83 -13.11
CA LEU A 82 9.82 -11.11 -13.35
C LEU A 82 9.31 -11.27 -14.77
N GLY A 83 9.15 -10.16 -15.49
CA GLY A 83 8.59 -10.14 -16.83
C GLY A 83 7.11 -9.73 -16.86
N LYS A 84 6.66 -9.30 -18.05
CA LYS A 84 5.30 -8.76 -18.23
C LYS A 84 4.20 -9.79 -17.93
N SER A 85 4.42 -11.07 -18.20
CA SER A 85 3.45 -12.13 -17.90
C SER A 85 3.04 -12.18 -16.42
N GLU A 86 4.00 -11.99 -15.51
CA GLU A 86 3.76 -12.06 -14.07
C GLU A 86 2.89 -10.91 -13.55
N THR A 87 2.76 -9.82 -14.32
CA THR A 87 1.87 -8.73 -13.93
C THR A 87 0.38 -9.11 -13.98
N ALA A 88 0.01 -10.19 -14.67
CA ALA A 88 -1.36 -10.71 -14.62
C ALA A 88 -1.80 -11.05 -13.19
N ARG A 89 -0.88 -11.41 -12.30
CA ARG A 89 -1.16 -11.75 -10.90
C ARG A 89 -1.64 -10.55 -10.05
N PHE A 90 -1.43 -9.32 -10.52
CA PHE A 90 -2.07 -8.15 -9.90
C PHE A 90 -3.57 -8.07 -10.16
N CYS A 91 -4.04 -8.78 -11.18
CA CYS A 91 -5.42 -8.73 -11.64
C CYS A 91 -6.13 -10.06 -11.40
N LEU A 92 -7.45 -10.10 -11.56
CA LEU A 92 -8.22 -11.33 -11.62
C LEU A 92 -8.41 -11.78 -13.07
N TRP A 93 -8.84 -13.04 -13.24
CA TRP A 93 -9.20 -13.62 -14.56
C TRP A 93 -8.09 -13.53 -15.60
N GLU A 94 -6.82 -13.66 -15.19
CA GLU A 94 -5.65 -13.61 -16.08
C GLU A 94 -5.57 -12.32 -16.91
N LYS A 95 -6.18 -11.24 -16.42
CA LYS A 95 -6.09 -9.91 -17.05
C LYS A 95 -4.78 -9.23 -16.65
N PHE A 96 -4.40 -8.21 -17.42
CA PHE A 96 -3.22 -7.41 -17.15
C PHE A 96 -3.60 -6.05 -16.58
N PRO A 97 -2.75 -5.44 -15.73
CA PRO A 97 -2.93 -4.06 -15.30
C PRO A 97 -3.04 -3.13 -16.52
N ARG A 98 -4.05 -2.28 -16.52
CA ARG A 98 -4.28 -1.31 -17.57
C ARG A 98 -3.68 0.03 -17.19
N LYS A 99 -2.70 0.50 -17.95
CA LYS A 99 -2.09 1.81 -17.72
C LYS A 99 -3.12 2.91 -17.90
N ARG A 100 -3.20 3.83 -16.93
CA ARG A 100 -4.09 4.99 -16.93
C ARG A 100 -3.30 6.26 -16.66
N GLN A 101 -3.58 7.29 -17.42
CA GLN A 101 -3.06 8.64 -17.19
C GLN A 101 -4.12 9.49 -16.50
N TYR A 102 -3.72 10.32 -15.55
CA TYR A 102 -4.59 11.25 -14.87
C TYR A 102 -3.84 12.53 -14.53
N VAL A 103 -4.57 13.63 -14.36
CA VAL A 103 -3.98 14.92 -13.98
C VAL A 103 -4.21 15.15 -12.49
N LYS A 104 -3.12 15.36 -11.75
CA LYS A 104 -3.17 15.71 -10.33
C LYS A 104 -2.32 16.95 -10.08
N PHE A 105 -2.95 18.01 -9.55
CA PHE A 105 -2.31 19.32 -9.32
C PHE A 105 -1.64 19.91 -10.58
N GLY A 106 -2.27 19.75 -11.74
CA GLY A 106 -1.75 20.26 -13.02
C GLY A 106 -0.64 19.43 -13.66
N ASN A 107 -0.20 18.35 -13.02
CA ASN A 107 0.81 17.44 -13.56
C ASN A 107 0.16 16.14 -14.07
N GLU A 108 0.60 15.68 -15.23
CA GLU A 108 0.24 14.36 -15.72
C GLU A 108 0.95 13.29 -14.88
N GLN A 109 0.18 12.33 -14.42
CA GLN A 109 0.66 11.18 -13.68
C GLN A 109 0.14 9.89 -14.33
N GLU A 110 0.85 8.81 -14.07
CA GLU A 110 0.51 7.49 -14.58
C GLU A 110 0.29 6.52 -13.42
N THR A 111 -0.72 5.69 -13.56
CA THR A 111 -1.00 4.59 -12.64
C THR A 111 -1.50 3.38 -13.40
N TYR A 112 -1.89 2.33 -12.69
CA TYR A 112 -2.47 1.13 -13.27
C TYR A 112 -3.79 0.78 -12.62
N ASP A 113 -4.81 0.53 -13.44
CA ASP A 113 -6.05 -0.08 -13.01
C ASP A 113 -5.84 -1.61 -12.89
N LEU A 114 -6.10 -2.17 -11.76
CA LEU A 114 -5.97 -3.61 -11.50
C LEU A 114 -7.31 -4.29 -11.83
N ILE A 115 -7.38 -4.92 -12.98
CA ILE A 115 -8.65 -5.47 -13.49
C ILE A 115 -9.17 -6.59 -12.60
N GLY A 116 -10.43 -6.44 -12.14
CA GLY A 116 -11.10 -7.39 -11.26
C GLY A 116 -10.76 -7.24 -9.77
N ARG A 117 -9.70 -6.51 -9.43
CA ARG A 117 -9.30 -6.19 -8.07
C ARG A 117 -9.49 -4.71 -7.79
N VAL A 118 -10.00 -4.36 -6.63
CA VAL A 118 -10.22 -2.96 -6.27
C VAL A 118 -8.96 -2.39 -5.63
N HIS A 119 -8.51 -1.24 -6.13
CA HIS A 119 -7.50 -0.43 -5.45
C HIS A 119 -8.15 0.85 -4.93
N LEU A 120 -8.04 1.09 -3.62
CA LEU A 120 -8.52 2.29 -2.94
C LEU A 120 -7.34 3.01 -2.29
N ASP A 121 -6.94 4.15 -2.83
CA ASP A 121 -5.94 5.00 -2.19
C ASP A 121 -6.51 5.63 -0.93
N TYR A 122 -5.93 5.29 0.24
CA TYR A 122 -6.46 5.75 1.52
C TYR A 122 -6.31 7.26 1.74
N LEU A 123 -5.33 7.90 1.12
CA LEU A 123 -5.21 9.35 1.11
C LEU A 123 -6.40 10.01 0.42
N GLU A 124 -6.86 9.44 -0.70
CA GLU A 124 -8.02 9.97 -1.43
C GLU A 124 -9.33 9.68 -0.67
N LEU A 125 -9.44 8.52 -0.01
CA LEU A 125 -10.55 8.24 0.91
C LEU A 125 -10.58 9.26 2.06
N TYR A 126 -9.43 9.53 2.67
CA TYR A 126 -9.32 10.50 3.75
C TYR A 126 -9.76 11.90 3.30
N ARG A 127 -9.26 12.36 2.16
CA ARG A 127 -9.65 13.67 1.59
C ARG A 127 -11.13 13.76 1.26
N LYS A 128 -11.73 12.66 0.81
CA LYS A 128 -13.13 12.63 0.42
C LYS A 128 -14.08 12.65 1.62
N TYR A 129 -13.77 11.88 2.65
CA TYR A 129 -14.69 11.66 3.76
C TYR A 129 -14.40 12.52 5.00
N THR A 130 -13.33 13.32 5.00
CA THR A 130 -13.07 14.33 6.02
C THR A 130 -13.50 15.70 5.53
N TYR A 131 -14.21 16.47 6.40
CA TYR A 131 -14.77 17.78 6.06
C TYR A 131 -13.86 18.95 6.47
N HIS A 132 -12.69 18.69 6.97
CA HIS A 132 -11.72 19.72 7.37
C HIS A 132 -10.45 19.62 6.53
N GLU A 133 -9.89 20.76 6.20
CA GLU A 133 -8.61 20.83 5.52
C GLU A 133 -7.47 20.65 6.51
N MET A 134 -6.48 19.85 6.12
CA MET A 134 -5.28 19.60 6.89
C MET A 134 -4.11 20.45 6.37
N HIS A 135 -3.28 20.96 7.28
CA HIS A 135 -2.04 21.65 6.88
C HIS A 135 -1.06 20.73 6.14
N SER A 136 -1.11 19.43 6.42
CA SER A 136 -0.30 18.41 5.77
C SER A 136 -1.07 17.12 5.65
N TYR A 137 -1.01 16.52 4.48
CA TYR A 137 -1.58 15.20 4.18
C TYR A 137 -0.52 14.08 4.21
N ARG A 138 0.59 14.29 4.89
CA ARG A 138 1.56 13.21 5.15
C ARG A 138 0.98 12.24 6.17
N LEU A 139 1.29 10.96 6.02
CA LEU A 139 0.78 9.92 6.90
C LEU A 139 1.10 10.16 8.39
N ASP A 140 2.29 10.70 8.69
CA ASP A 140 2.67 11.05 10.06
C ASP A 140 1.82 12.19 10.66
N ALA A 141 1.52 13.21 9.85
CA ALA A 141 0.69 14.32 10.30
C ALA A 141 -0.78 13.90 10.54
N ILE A 142 -1.30 13.07 9.65
CA ILE A 142 -2.65 12.52 9.80
C ILE A 142 -2.71 11.52 10.96
N GLY A 143 -1.71 10.64 11.11
CA GLY A 143 -1.63 9.71 12.22
C GLY A 143 -1.59 10.42 13.57
N GLU A 144 -0.80 11.49 13.68
CA GLU A 144 -0.78 12.33 14.90
C GLU A 144 -2.14 12.97 15.18
N HIS A 145 -2.77 13.55 14.15
CA HIS A 145 -4.06 14.22 14.29
C HIS A 145 -5.18 13.25 14.70
N GLU A 146 -5.25 12.12 14.02
CA GLU A 146 -6.37 11.18 14.18
C GLU A 146 -6.20 10.23 15.37
N ILE A 147 -5.01 9.66 15.55
CA ILE A 147 -4.79 8.60 16.55
C ILE A 147 -3.71 8.94 17.59
N GLY A 148 -3.08 10.12 17.48
CA GLY A 148 -2.02 10.53 18.40
C GLY A 148 -0.69 9.79 18.20
N GLU A 149 -0.55 9.05 17.09
CA GLU A 149 0.66 8.29 16.77
C GLU A 149 1.42 8.92 15.61
N LYS A 150 2.75 8.85 15.67
CA LYS A 150 3.66 9.32 14.63
C LYS A 150 4.53 8.20 14.10
N LYS A 151 5.14 8.46 12.96
CA LYS A 151 6.25 7.64 12.45
C LYS A 151 7.41 7.63 13.42
N ILE A 152 8.22 6.56 13.37
CA ILE A 152 9.46 6.47 14.15
C ILE A 152 10.40 7.59 13.67
N PRO A 153 10.86 8.49 14.55
CA PRO A 153 11.78 9.54 14.13
C PRO A 153 13.15 8.96 13.79
N TYR A 154 13.75 9.47 12.72
CA TYR A 154 15.12 9.17 12.34
C TYR A 154 15.82 10.42 11.84
N GLU A 155 17.15 10.44 11.93
CA GLU A 155 17.98 11.52 11.43
C GLU A 155 18.52 11.17 10.03
N GLY A 156 18.64 12.20 9.18
CA GLY A 156 19.17 12.05 7.83
C GLY A 156 18.16 11.51 6.81
N THR A 157 18.64 10.69 5.89
CA THR A 157 17.83 10.10 4.82
C THR A 157 17.49 8.63 5.11
N LEU A 158 16.44 8.11 4.47
CA LEU A 158 16.11 6.68 4.55
C LEU A 158 17.26 5.77 4.09
N ASP A 159 18.05 6.21 3.11
CA ASP A 159 19.25 5.50 2.67
C ASP A 159 20.33 5.44 3.76
N GLN A 160 20.50 6.53 4.51
CA GLN A 160 21.42 6.55 5.64
C GLN A 160 20.93 5.61 6.75
N LEU A 161 19.64 5.68 7.11
CA LEU A 161 19.04 4.78 8.08
C LEU A 161 19.20 3.31 7.68
N TYR A 162 18.92 2.99 6.41
CA TYR A 162 19.08 1.64 5.86
C TYR A 162 20.51 1.09 6.01
N ASN A 163 21.52 1.93 5.84
CA ASN A 163 22.92 1.52 5.91
C ASN A 163 23.49 1.52 7.33
N SER A 164 23.02 2.42 8.20
CA SER A 164 23.57 2.62 9.55
C SER A 164 22.82 1.82 10.63
N ASP A 165 21.50 1.72 10.52
CA ASP A 165 20.65 1.03 11.50
C ASP A 165 19.50 0.32 10.78
N PHE A 166 19.82 -0.85 10.26
CA PHE A 166 18.87 -1.64 9.49
C PHE A 166 17.70 -2.14 10.33
N GLU A 167 17.91 -2.43 11.58
CA GLU A 167 16.85 -2.83 12.51
C GLU A 167 15.81 -1.71 12.69
N LYS A 168 16.27 -0.48 12.94
CA LYS A 168 15.40 0.69 13.05
C LYS A 168 14.68 0.98 11.73
N PHE A 169 15.35 0.75 10.60
CA PHE A 169 14.72 0.87 9.28
C PHE A 169 13.56 -0.11 9.10
N ILE A 170 13.71 -1.36 9.56
CA ILE A 170 12.62 -2.35 9.57
C ILE A 170 11.47 -1.89 10.46
N ALA A 171 11.78 -1.49 11.69
CA ALA A 171 10.79 -1.00 12.62
C ALA A 171 10.01 0.20 12.05
N TYR A 172 10.71 1.12 11.37
CA TYR A 172 10.12 2.26 10.67
C TYR A 172 9.12 1.80 9.59
N ASN A 173 9.52 0.90 8.70
CA ASN A 173 8.64 0.40 7.64
C ASN A 173 7.41 -0.32 8.18
N ARG A 174 7.57 -1.09 9.27
CA ARG A 174 6.45 -1.76 9.95
C ARG A 174 5.48 -0.76 10.55
N GLN A 175 6.01 0.29 11.20
CA GLN A 175 5.19 1.34 11.80
C GLN A 175 4.38 2.11 10.77
N ASP A 176 4.96 2.41 9.59
CA ASP A 176 4.24 3.09 8.51
C ASP A 176 2.99 2.31 8.07
N THR A 177 3.14 0.99 7.90
CA THR A 177 2.02 0.14 7.51
C THR A 177 1.01 -0.04 8.65
N ALA A 178 1.50 -0.23 9.89
CA ALA A 178 0.64 -0.37 11.06
C ALA A 178 -0.17 0.91 11.33
N LEU A 179 0.43 2.08 11.09
CA LEU A 179 -0.23 3.37 11.24
C LEU A 179 -1.44 3.50 10.32
N LEU A 180 -1.33 3.06 9.07
CA LEU A 180 -2.44 3.06 8.12
C LEU A 180 -3.57 2.12 8.58
N ALA A 181 -3.24 0.93 9.06
CA ALA A 181 -4.25 0.00 9.57
C ALA A 181 -5.01 0.57 10.78
N LYS A 182 -4.29 1.17 11.73
CA LYS A 182 -4.90 1.83 12.89
C LYS A 182 -5.79 3.03 12.48
N LEU A 183 -5.38 3.77 11.46
CA LEU A 183 -6.22 4.83 10.90
C LEU A 183 -7.54 4.27 10.37
N ASP A 184 -7.48 3.18 9.59
CA ASP A 184 -8.71 2.59 9.06
C ASP A 184 -9.55 1.88 10.13
N GLU A 185 -8.95 1.31 11.17
CA GLU A 185 -9.69 0.78 12.34
C GLU A 185 -10.53 1.86 13.03
N LYS A 186 -10.01 3.10 13.10
CA LYS A 186 -10.72 4.24 13.69
C LYS A 186 -11.73 4.85 12.73
N LEU A 187 -11.31 5.14 11.51
CA LEU A 187 -12.07 5.94 10.54
C LEU A 187 -13.06 5.11 9.71
N LYS A 188 -12.72 3.83 9.49
CA LYS A 188 -13.54 2.86 8.73
C LYS A 188 -13.96 3.33 7.34
N PHE A 189 -13.08 4.04 6.64
CA PHE A 189 -13.41 4.61 5.34
C PHE A 189 -13.53 3.56 4.23
N ILE A 190 -12.83 2.42 4.34
CA ILE A 190 -13.02 1.29 3.43
C ILE A 190 -14.42 0.69 3.64
N ASP A 191 -14.83 0.48 4.89
CA ASP A 191 -16.17 -0.02 5.22
C ASP A 191 -17.25 0.96 4.76
N LEU A 192 -17.06 2.28 4.99
CA LEU A 192 -17.96 3.32 4.53
C LEU A 192 -18.11 3.32 3.00
N ALA A 193 -17.02 3.22 2.26
CA ALA A 193 -17.06 3.14 0.80
C ALA A 193 -17.84 1.90 0.33
N ASN A 194 -17.65 0.77 1.00
CA ASN A 194 -18.37 -0.46 0.71
C ASN A 194 -19.88 -0.33 0.97
N GLU A 195 -20.28 0.22 2.11
CA GLU A 195 -21.70 0.49 2.43
C GLU A 195 -22.33 1.43 1.41
N LEU A 196 -21.61 2.48 1.00
CA LEU A 196 -22.09 3.40 -0.03
C LEU A 196 -22.25 2.72 -1.40
N ALA A 197 -21.36 1.81 -1.75
CA ALA A 197 -21.46 1.03 -2.99
C ALA A 197 -22.72 0.13 -2.96
N HIS A 198 -22.94 -0.56 -1.85
CA HIS A 198 -24.12 -1.41 -1.65
C HIS A 198 -25.43 -0.61 -1.67
N ALA A 199 -25.48 0.49 -0.91
CA ALA A 199 -26.68 1.31 -0.82
C ALA A 199 -27.11 1.93 -2.16
N ASN A 200 -26.15 2.23 -3.03
CA ASN A 200 -26.39 2.82 -4.34
C ASN A 200 -26.34 1.80 -5.50
N THR A 201 -26.09 0.54 -5.22
CA THR A 201 -25.97 -0.53 -6.23
C THR A 201 -24.91 -0.19 -7.30
N VAL A 202 -23.79 0.37 -6.88
CA VAL A 202 -22.68 0.76 -7.77
C VAL A 202 -21.40 -0.03 -7.44
N LEU A 203 -20.44 0.01 -8.33
CA LEU A 203 -19.12 -0.60 -8.06
C LEU A 203 -18.35 0.21 -7.01
N LEU A 204 -17.57 -0.47 -6.18
CA LEU A 204 -16.79 0.14 -5.11
C LEU A 204 -15.90 1.32 -5.59
N PRO A 205 -15.17 1.24 -6.70
CA PRO A 205 -14.39 2.38 -7.22
C PRO A 205 -15.26 3.57 -7.63
N THR A 206 -16.51 3.33 -8.03
CA THR A 206 -17.45 4.39 -8.41
C THR A 206 -17.76 5.30 -7.24
N THR A 207 -17.71 4.79 -6.01
CA THR A 207 -17.98 5.59 -4.79
C THR A 207 -17.01 6.75 -4.62
N MET A 208 -15.85 6.72 -5.29
CA MET A 208 -14.89 7.83 -5.26
C MET A 208 -15.38 9.07 -6.03
N GLY A 209 -16.34 8.95 -6.95
CA GLY A 209 -16.93 10.06 -7.72
C GLY A 209 -18.38 10.28 -7.34
N ALA A 210 -18.74 11.44 -6.72
CA ALA A 210 -20.10 11.73 -6.32
C ALA A 210 -21.09 11.76 -7.52
N VAL A 211 -20.67 12.36 -8.63
CA VAL A 211 -21.46 12.41 -9.87
C VAL A 211 -21.65 11.01 -10.44
N ALA A 212 -20.58 10.22 -10.49
CA ALA A 212 -20.62 8.85 -11.01
C ALA A 212 -21.57 7.95 -10.20
N VAL A 213 -21.61 8.11 -8.87
CA VAL A 213 -22.58 7.40 -8.02
C VAL A 213 -24.01 7.76 -8.41
N THR A 214 -24.29 9.04 -8.58
CA THR A 214 -25.66 9.51 -8.93
C THR A 214 -26.07 9.00 -10.32
N GLU A 215 -25.17 9.04 -11.30
CA GLU A 215 -25.47 8.58 -12.67
C GLU A 215 -25.70 7.06 -12.75
N GLN A 216 -25.02 6.26 -11.93
CA GLN A 216 -25.17 4.80 -11.94
C GLN A 216 -26.32 4.30 -11.05
N ALA A 217 -26.74 5.10 -10.06
CA ALA A 217 -27.82 4.74 -9.14
C ALA A 217 -29.24 5.04 -9.69
N ILE A 218 -29.35 5.77 -10.81
CA ILE A 218 -30.59 6.08 -11.54
C ILE A 218 -30.81 5.06 -12.66
#